data_215715be79192a18e1a18176b0d83410
#
_entry.id   215715be79192a18e1a18176b0d83410
#
_cell.length_a   1.000
_cell.length_b   1.000
_cell.length_c   1.000
_cell.angle_alpha   90.00
_cell.angle_beta   90.00
_cell.angle_gamma   90.00
#
_symmetry.space_group_name_H-M   'P 1'
#
loop_
_entity.id
_entity.type
_entity.pdbx_description
1 polymer ?
#
loop_
_entity_poly.entity_id
_entity_poly.type
_entity_poly.pdbx_seq_one_letter_code
_entity_poly.pdbx_strand_id
1 'polypeptide(L)'
;MADAPRYPLLALSRLRMATDGEGVTTLAAGAGCPLRCRWCLNRRLLAEKQPEWVSPEELFARTRVDDLYFQATGGGLCFGGGEPLLYPHFIAAFRQLTGGVWRLTAETSLCAPTEALTVVLPCLDAFIVDIKSMDEAVYRRYTGGDPGLMKRNLRTLAETVPPEKVRVKVPLIPGYNDAADQRNSVRLLRDMGFTRIETFDYVIKNDLQRKEMG
;
A
#
# COMPACT_ATOMS: atom_id res chain seq x y z
N MET A 1 28.94 -3.59 -11.18
CA MET A 1 28.17 -2.49 -10.54
C MET A 1 26.72 -2.97 -10.49
N ALA A 2 26.07 -2.95 -9.34
CA ALA A 2 24.65 -3.27 -9.29
C ALA A 2 23.89 -2.23 -10.12
N ASP A 3 22.96 -2.69 -10.97
CA ASP A 3 22.10 -1.79 -11.73
C ASP A 3 21.35 -0.83 -10.80
N ALA A 4 21.25 0.43 -11.20
CA ALA A 4 20.50 1.43 -10.43
C ALA A 4 19.03 0.95 -10.24
N PRO A 5 18.45 1.12 -9.03
CA PRO A 5 17.11 0.62 -8.77
C PRO A 5 16.10 1.29 -9.68
N ARG A 6 15.16 0.49 -10.22
CA ARG A 6 14.08 0.98 -11.09
C ARG A 6 12.72 0.60 -10.53
N TYR A 7 11.70 1.41 -10.85
CA TYR A 7 10.31 1.20 -10.43
C TYR A 7 9.42 1.03 -11.67
N PRO A 8 8.62 -0.03 -11.72
CA PRO A 8 7.73 -0.29 -12.85
C PRO A 8 6.46 0.56 -12.74
N LEU A 9 6.56 1.82 -13.13
CA LEU A 9 5.47 2.79 -13.03
C LEU A 9 4.36 2.48 -14.03
N LEU A 10 3.13 2.32 -13.53
CA LEU A 10 1.92 2.16 -14.33
C LEU A 10 1.17 3.48 -14.49
N ALA A 11 1.08 4.26 -13.42
CA ALA A 11 0.36 5.53 -13.45
C ALA A 11 0.84 6.48 -12.35
N LEU A 12 0.70 7.78 -12.60
CA LEU A 12 0.72 8.83 -11.59
C LEU A 12 -0.69 9.39 -11.45
N SER A 13 -1.26 9.30 -10.24
CA SER A 13 -2.53 9.96 -9.90
C SER A 13 -2.22 11.12 -8.98
N ARG A 14 -2.26 12.33 -9.55
CA ARG A 14 -1.78 13.55 -8.90
C ARG A 14 -2.87 14.24 -8.08
N LEU A 15 -2.43 15.03 -7.11
CA LEU A 15 -3.25 15.95 -6.31
C LEU A 15 -4.45 15.25 -5.64
N ARG A 16 -4.18 14.09 -5.05
CA ARG A 16 -5.18 13.33 -4.28
C ARG A 16 -5.27 13.88 -2.87
N MET A 17 -6.49 13.90 -2.33
CA MET A 17 -6.74 14.39 -0.97
C MET A 17 -7.37 13.29 -0.12
N ALA A 18 -6.85 13.11 1.10
CA ALA A 18 -7.37 12.24 2.16
C ALA A 18 -7.41 10.73 1.87
N THR A 19 -7.03 10.25 0.68
CA THR A 19 -7.08 8.82 0.31
C THR A 19 -5.77 8.09 0.57
N ASP A 20 -4.64 8.71 0.27
CA ASP A 20 -3.33 8.04 0.20
C ASP A 20 -2.34 8.63 1.21
N GLY A 21 -2.82 9.16 2.32
CA GLY A 21 -2.02 9.77 3.37
C GLY A 21 -2.57 11.10 3.84
N GLU A 22 -1.73 11.90 4.46
CA GLU A 22 -2.05 13.24 4.96
C GLU A 22 -1.63 14.29 3.92
N GLY A 23 -2.36 15.41 3.88
CA GLY A 23 -2.13 16.48 2.93
C GLY A 23 -2.53 16.12 1.50
N VAL A 24 -1.99 16.87 0.55
CA VAL A 24 -2.12 16.58 -0.89
C VAL A 24 -1.04 15.56 -1.27
N THR A 25 -1.45 14.48 -1.91
CA THR A 25 -0.56 13.39 -2.30
C THR A 25 -0.60 13.11 -3.79
N THR A 26 0.49 12.55 -4.32
CA THR A 26 0.52 11.92 -5.64
C THR A 26 0.77 10.43 -5.47
N LEU A 27 -0.12 9.60 -5.99
CA LEU A 27 0.05 8.14 -6.00
C LEU A 27 0.92 7.74 -7.19
N ALA A 28 2.06 7.13 -6.91
CA ALA A 28 2.87 6.39 -7.87
C ALA A 28 2.42 4.92 -7.87
N ALA A 29 1.54 4.57 -8.80
CA ALA A 29 1.05 3.21 -8.94
C ALA A 29 2.06 2.36 -9.69
N GLY A 30 2.65 1.37 -9.02
CA GLY A 30 3.61 0.42 -9.59
C GLY A 30 2.98 -0.90 -10.00
N ALA A 31 3.65 -1.59 -10.91
CA ALA A 31 3.31 -2.96 -11.30
C ALA A 31 3.85 -3.97 -10.27
N GLY A 32 3.37 -5.21 -10.39
CA GLY A 32 3.77 -6.32 -9.52
C GLY A 32 2.99 -6.35 -8.20
N CYS A 33 2.40 -7.50 -7.93
CA CYS A 33 1.75 -7.78 -6.64
C CYS A 33 1.78 -9.29 -6.41
N PRO A 34 2.21 -9.79 -5.23
CA PRO A 34 2.22 -11.21 -4.92
C PRO A 34 0.81 -11.75 -4.64
N LEU A 35 -0.15 -10.86 -4.41
CA LEU A 35 -1.54 -11.22 -4.16
C LEU A 35 -2.37 -11.25 -5.44
N ARG A 36 -3.43 -12.06 -5.41
CA ARG A 36 -4.42 -12.19 -6.47
C ARG A 36 -5.82 -11.94 -5.92
N CYS A 37 -5.98 -10.81 -5.18
CA CYS A 37 -7.24 -10.46 -4.54
C CYS A 37 -8.40 -10.54 -5.53
N ARG A 38 -9.48 -11.25 -5.14
CA ARG A 38 -10.63 -11.49 -6.03
C ARG A 38 -11.24 -10.21 -6.57
N TRP A 39 -11.39 -9.19 -5.73
CA TRP A 39 -11.97 -7.88 -6.07
C TRP A 39 -10.90 -6.77 -6.10
N CYS A 40 -9.71 -7.04 -6.67
CA CYS A 40 -8.66 -6.03 -6.77
C CYS A 40 -9.12 -4.82 -7.58
N LEU A 41 -9.09 -3.62 -6.99
CA LEU A 41 -9.45 -2.37 -7.67
C LEU A 41 -8.50 -2.03 -8.82
N ASN A 42 -7.25 -2.47 -8.72
CA ASN A 42 -6.21 -2.22 -9.70
C ASN A 42 -6.03 -3.37 -10.71
N ARG A 43 -6.95 -4.36 -10.72
CA ARG A 43 -6.79 -5.56 -11.57
C ARG A 43 -6.52 -5.22 -13.03
N ARG A 44 -7.31 -4.31 -13.63
CA ARG A 44 -7.15 -3.91 -15.04
C ARG A 44 -5.81 -3.20 -15.25
N LEU A 45 -5.48 -2.26 -14.37
CA LEU A 45 -4.22 -1.54 -14.43
C LEU A 45 -3.01 -2.49 -14.37
N LEU A 46 -3.04 -3.46 -13.44
CA LEU A 46 -1.96 -4.43 -13.24
C LEU A 46 -1.86 -5.48 -14.37
N ALA A 47 -2.98 -5.83 -15.02
CA ALA A 47 -3.04 -6.87 -16.03
C ALA A 47 -2.84 -6.35 -17.45
N GLU A 48 -3.35 -5.16 -17.76
CA GLU A 48 -3.48 -4.67 -19.13
C GLU A 48 -2.41 -3.64 -19.50
N LYS A 49 -1.84 -2.92 -18.49
CA LYS A 49 -0.89 -1.85 -18.78
C LYS A 49 0.54 -2.33 -18.64
N GLN A 50 1.34 -2.07 -19.67
CA GLN A 50 2.80 -2.29 -19.61
C GLN A 50 3.43 -1.20 -18.73
N PRO A 51 4.30 -1.57 -17.76
CA PRO A 51 4.97 -0.61 -16.91
C PRO A 51 6.08 0.12 -17.66
N GLU A 52 6.23 1.39 -17.36
CA GLU A 52 7.41 2.17 -17.69
C GLU A 52 8.42 2.02 -16.54
N TRP A 53 9.62 1.54 -16.83
CA TRP A 53 10.68 1.42 -15.86
C TRP A 53 11.41 2.75 -15.65
N VAL A 54 11.12 3.41 -14.54
CA VAL A 54 11.66 4.73 -14.22
C VAL A 54 12.75 4.65 -13.14
N SER A 55 13.75 5.54 -13.24
CA SER A 55 14.72 5.77 -12.18
C SER A 55 14.12 6.65 -11.06
N PRO A 56 14.74 6.70 -9.86
CA PRO A 56 14.32 7.64 -8.80
C PRO A 56 14.32 9.10 -9.28
N GLU A 57 15.32 9.52 -10.06
CA GLU A 57 15.45 10.87 -10.61
C GLU A 57 14.33 11.18 -11.62
N GLU A 58 14.00 10.22 -12.49
CA GLU A 58 12.92 10.36 -13.46
C GLU A 58 11.57 10.50 -12.75
N LEU A 59 11.29 9.69 -11.71
CA LEU A 59 10.07 9.81 -10.93
C LEU A 59 10.03 11.16 -10.18
N PHE A 60 11.14 11.56 -9.56
CA PHE A 60 11.25 12.83 -8.87
C PHE A 60 10.98 14.00 -9.83
N ALA A 61 11.60 14.02 -11.01
CA ALA A 61 11.38 15.07 -12.02
C ALA A 61 9.91 15.18 -12.44
N ARG A 62 9.18 14.06 -12.55
CA ARG A 62 7.74 14.03 -12.89
C ARG A 62 6.84 14.50 -11.77
N THR A 63 7.23 14.28 -10.52
CA THR A 63 6.39 14.59 -9.35
C THR A 63 6.71 15.92 -8.70
N ARG A 64 7.90 16.49 -8.93
CA ARG A 64 8.30 17.81 -8.39
C ARG A 64 7.40 18.99 -8.81
N VAL A 65 6.64 18.83 -9.85
CA VAL A 65 5.63 19.82 -10.26
C VAL A 65 4.54 20.00 -9.19
N ASP A 66 4.36 19.03 -8.29
CA ASP A 66 3.41 19.05 -7.18
C ASP A 66 4.04 19.55 -5.87
N ASP A 67 5.34 19.88 -5.86
CA ASP A 67 6.13 20.22 -4.68
C ASP A 67 5.49 21.30 -3.80
N LEU A 68 4.98 22.37 -4.40
CA LEU A 68 4.30 23.44 -3.68
C LEU A 68 3.09 22.94 -2.88
N TYR A 69 2.31 22.05 -3.46
CA TYR A 69 1.15 21.45 -2.76
C TYR A 69 1.58 20.51 -1.65
N PHE A 70 2.65 19.75 -1.86
CA PHE A 70 3.20 18.84 -0.86
C PHE A 70 3.68 19.63 0.36
N GLN A 71 4.50 20.64 0.16
CA GLN A 71 5.03 21.48 1.24
C GLN A 71 3.93 22.26 1.97
N ALA A 72 2.97 22.84 1.22
CA ALA A 72 1.89 23.63 1.82
C ALA A 72 0.94 22.80 2.70
N THR A 73 0.84 21.49 2.46
CA THR A 73 -0.14 20.61 3.16
C THR A 73 0.49 19.54 4.03
N GLY A 74 1.83 19.41 4.04
CA GLY A 74 2.53 18.31 4.68
C GLY A 74 2.30 16.96 3.97
N GLY A 75 1.98 17.01 2.69
CA GLY A 75 1.75 15.84 1.84
C GLY A 75 3.02 15.34 1.13
N GLY A 76 2.84 14.59 0.03
CA GLY A 76 3.97 14.05 -0.71
C GLY A 76 3.61 12.89 -1.64
N LEU A 77 4.49 11.90 -1.72
CA LEU A 77 4.32 10.75 -2.61
C LEU A 77 3.85 9.52 -1.86
N CYS A 78 2.83 8.85 -2.40
CA CYS A 78 2.39 7.53 -1.96
C CYS A 78 2.81 6.48 -3.00
N PHE A 79 3.54 5.46 -2.58
CA PHE A 79 3.82 4.27 -3.38
C PHE A 79 2.69 3.26 -3.18
N GLY A 80 2.12 2.74 -4.27
CA GLY A 80 1.00 1.80 -4.20
C GLY A 80 0.67 1.20 -5.57
N GLY A 81 -0.60 0.86 -5.78
CA GLY A 81 -1.07 0.24 -7.03
C GLY A 81 -0.98 -1.29 -6.97
N GLY A 82 0.21 -1.85 -7.20
CA GLY A 82 0.59 -3.21 -6.81
C GLY A 82 1.10 -3.27 -5.38
N GLU A 83 2.16 -4.06 -5.12
CA GLU A 83 2.81 -4.12 -3.80
C GLU A 83 4.13 -3.34 -3.86
N PRO A 84 4.20 -2.13 -3.27
CA PRO A 84 5.39 -1.28 -3.36
C PRO A 84 6.60 -1.86 -2.64
N LEU A 85 6.42 -2.72 -1.62
CA LEU A 85 7.52 -3.35 -0.90
C LEU A 85 8.31 -4.35 -1.74
N LEU A 86 7.90 -4.65 -2.98
CA LEU A 86 8.70 -5.39 -3.94
C LEU A 86 9.89 -4.55 -4.48
N TYR A 87 9.88 -3.23 -4.27
CA TYR A 87 10.89 -2.30 -4.78
C TYR A 87 11.55 -1.48 -3.67
N PRO A 88 12.06 -2.12 -2.59
CA PRO A 88 12.51 -1.41 -1.39
C PRO A 88 13.70 -0.51 -1.65
N HIS A 89 14.65 -0.94 -2.47
CA HIS A 89 15.85 -0.15 -2.80
C HIS A 89 15.53 1.09 -3.66
N PHE A 90 14.47 1.01 -4.49
CA PHE A 90 13.98 2.19 -5.20
C PHE A 90 13.40 3.22 -4.24
N ILE A 91 12.57 2.80 -3.29
CA ILE A 91 11.98 3.69 -2.27
C ILE A 91 13.09 4.34 -1.45
N ALA A 92 14.11 3.58 -1.06
CA ALA A 92 15.26 4.11 -0.32
C ALA A 92 16.05 5.15 -1.14
N ALA A 93 16.32 4.88 -2.41
CA ALA A 93 16.99 5.83 -3.30
C ALA A 93 16.13 7.09 -3.55
N PHE A 94 14.82 6.94 -3.72
CA PHE A 94 13.92 8.07 -3.88
C PHE A 94 13.87 8.97 -2.63
N ARG A 95 13.94 8.39 -1.42
CA ARG A 95 14.04 9.16 -0.16
C ARG A 95 15.26 10.08 -0.14
N GLN A 96 16.40 9.66 -0.69
CA GLN A 96 17.59 10.49 -0.74
C GLN A 96 17.39 11.76 -1.58
N LEU A 97 16.59 11.68 -2.65
CA LEU A 97 16.29 12.83 -3.50
C LEU A 97 15.33 13.83 -2.85
N THR A 98 14.40 13.36 -2.02
CA THR A 98 13.41 14.23 -1.36
C THR A 98 13.93 14.87 -0.08
N GLY A 99 15.03 14.40 0.48
CA GLY A 99 15.68 14.98 1.67
C GLY A 99 14.77 15.11 2.91
N GLY A 100 13.68 14.34 2.97
CA GLY A 100 12.70 14.43 4.05
C GLY A 100 11.69 15.59 3.93
N VAL A 101 11.74 16.38 2.86
CA VAL A 101 10.79 17.49 2.63
C VAL A 101 9.41 16.96 2.23
N TRP A 102 9.37 15.92 1.42
CA TRP A 102 8.12 15.25 1.06
C TRP A 102 7.82 14.10 2.02
N ARG A 103 6.56 14.01 2.42
CA ARG A 103 6.08 12.82 3.12
C ARG A 103 6.03 11.64 2.14
N LEU A 104 6.74 10.57 2.47
CA LEU A 104 6.67 9.33 1.70
C LEU A 104 5.79 8.30 2.44
N THR A 105 4.78 7.80 1.75
CA THR A 105 3.84 6.81 2.27
C THR A 105 3.86 5.57 1.38
N ALA A 106 3.64 4.38 1.96
CA ALA A 106 3.37 3.17 1.20
C ALA A 106 1.97 2.65 1.51
N GLU A 107 1.16 2.38 0.48
CA GLU A 107 -0.07 1.59 0.58
C GLU A 107 0.28 0.14 0.25
N THR A 108 0.26 -0.73 1.26
CA THR A 108 0.83 -2.09 1.21
C THR A 108 -0.09 -3.13 1.84
N SER A 109 -0.03 -4.34 1.34
CA SER A 109 -0.63 -5.53 1.94
C SER A 109 0.29 -6.22 2.97
N LEU A 110 1.53 -5.75 3.11
CA LEU A 110 2.62 -6.40 3.87
C LEU A 110 2.96 -7.83 3.38
N CYS A 111 2.50 -8.24 2.21
CA CYS A 111 2.83 -9.56 1.65
C CYS A 111 4.07 -9.45 0.75
N ALA A 112 5.20 -9.11 1.37
CA ALA A 112 6.52 -9.01 0.74
C ALA A 112 7.58 -9.61 1.68
N PRO A 113 8.79 -9.94 1.20
CA PRO A 113 9.88 -10.40 2.08
C PRO A 113 10.10 -9.45 3.26
N THR A 114 10.33 -9.99 4.46
CA THR A 114 10.52 -9.17 5.68
C THR A 114 11.73 -8.23 5.56
N GLU A 115 12.75 -8.67 4.84
CA GLU A 115 13.95 -7.88 4.53
C GLU A 115 13.60 -6.61 3.73
N ALA A 116 12.64 -6.72 2.83
CA ALA A 116 12.14 -5.56 2.06
C ALA A 116 11.46 -4.52 2.97
N LEU A 117 10.66 -4.97 3.94
CA LEU A 117 10.08 -4.08 4.94
C LEU A 117 11.17 -3.37 5.74
N THR A 118 12.19 -4.11 6.21
CA THR A 118 13.31 -3.57 6.98
C THR A 118 14.05 -2.45 6.23
N VAL A 119 14.23 -2.59 4.93
CA VAL A 119 14.88 -1.57 4.07
C VAL A 119 14.06 -0.28 4.01
N VAL A 120 12.73 -0.37 3.94
CA VAL A 120 11.86 0.81 3.76
C VAL A 120 11.46 1.50 5.07
N LEU A 121 11.56 0.82 6.22
CA LEU A 121 11.20 1.40 7.52
C LEU A 121 11.83 2.77 7.78
N PRO A 122 13.13 3.02 7.56
CA PRO A 122 13.74 4.33 7.76
C PRO A 122 13.44 5.33 6.62
N CYS A 123 12.82 4.88 5.54
CA CYS A 123 12.61 5.68 4.33
C CYS A 123 11.18 6.23 4.21
N LEU A 124 10.23 5.64 4.93
CA LEU A 124 8.81 6.00 4.88
C LEU A 124 8.38 6.74 6.14
N ASP A 125 7.56 7.79 5.95
CA ASP A 125 7.02 8.59 7.05
C ASP A 125 5.71 7.99 7.57
N ALA A 126 4.99 7.23 6.73
CA ALA A 126 3.73 6.59 7.10
C ALA A 126 3.46 5.33 6.26
N PHE A 127 2.59 4.48 6.80
CA PHE A 127 2.11 3.26 6.17
C PHE A 127 0.58 3.25 6.14
N ILE A 128 0.02 2.87 4.99
CA ILE A 128 -1.38 2.50 4.85
C ILE A 128 -1.40 0.99 4.59
N VAL A 129 -1.85 0.25 5.60
CA VAL A 129 -1.80 -1.21 5.57
C VAL A 129 -3.19 -1.76 5.28
N ASP A 130 -3.32 -2.49 4.19
CA ASP A 130 -4.59 -3.03 3.73
C ASP A 130 -4.74 -4.49 4.20
N ILE A 131 -5.28 -4.70 5.40
CA ILE A 131 -5.51 -6.02 5.99
C ILE A 131 -6.86 -6.57 5.54
N LYS A 132 -6.84 -7.54 4.63
CA LYS A 132 -8.06 -8.14 4.06
C LYS A 132 -8.83 -9.00 5.07
N SER A 133 -8.14 -9.70 5.93
CA SER A 133 -8.67 -10.40 7.12
C SER A 133 -7.52 -10.87 8.00
N MET A 134 -7.74 -10.94 9.32
CA MET A 134 -6.85 -11.61 10.26
C MET A 134 -7.16 -13.11 10.40
N ASP A 135 -8.31 -13.56 9.91
CA ASP A 135 -8.61 -14.99 9.71
C ASP A 135 -7.81 -15.52 8.50
N GLU A 136 -7.05 -16.58 8.72
CA GLU A 136 -6.14 -17.11 7.71
C GLU A 136 -6.85 -17.79 6.55
N ALA A 137 -7.98 -18.45 6.82
CA ALA A 137 -8.75 -19.13 5.76
C ALA A 137 -9.41 -18.10 4.85
N VAL A 138 -10.00 -17.06 5.42
CA VAL A 138 -10.56 -15.92 4.68
C VAL A 138 -9.46 -15.22 3.88
N TYR A 139 -8.32 -14.93 4.50
CA TYR A 139 -7.19 -14.27 3.84
C TYR A 139 -6.71 -15.05 2.62
N ARG A 140 -6.41 -16.37 2.78
CA ARG A 140 -5.96 -17.22 1.68
C ARG A 140 -6.99 -17.32 0.57
N ARG A 141 -8.26 -17.52 0.93
CA ARG A 141 -9.36 -17.66 -0.07
C ARG A 141 -9.54 -16.38 -0.90
N TYR A 142 -9.41 -15.21 -0.27
CA TYR A 142 -9.60 -13.93 -0.94
C TYR A 142 -8.37 -13.46 -1.73
N THR A 143 -7.17 -13.60 -1.16
CA THR A 143 -5.94 -13.03 -1.70
C THR A 143 -5.05 -14.02 -2.45
N GLY A 144 -5.14 -15.31 -2.14
CA GLY A 144 -4.19 -16.33 -2.57
C GLY A 144 -2.80 -16.21 -1.94
N GLY A 145 -2.60 -15.27 -0.99
CA GLY A 145 -1.32 -14.99 -0.35
C GLY A 145 -1.05 -15.80 0.92
N ASP A 146 0.15 -15.62 1.49
CA ASP A 146 0.55 -16.23 2.75
C ASP A 146 0.18 -15.32 3.94
N PRO A 147 -0.82 -15.71 4.78
CA PRO A 147 -1.17 -14.95 5.97
C PRO A 147 -0.05 -14.96 7.03
N GLY A 148 0.81 -15.97 7.05
CA GLY A 148 1.94 -16.04 7.97
C GLY A 148 2.96 -14.94 7.69
N LEU A 149 3.29 -14.71 6.41
CA LEU A 149 4.19 -13.64 6.00
C LEU A 149 3.59 -12.26 6.34
N MET A 150 2.34 -12.02 5.98
CA MET A 150 1.64 -10.78 6.33
C MET A 150 1.64 -10.52 7.83
N LYS A 151 1.31 -11.54 8.66
CA LYS A 151 1.28 -11.41 10.13
C LYS A 151 2.67 -11.17 10.74
N ARG A 152 3.73 -11.78 10.19
CA ARG A 152 5.12 -11.48 10.64
C ARG A 152 5.46 -10.01 10.39
N ASN A 153 5.25 -9.55 9.17
CA ASN A 153 5.53 -8.15 8.80
C ASN A 153 4.67 -7.16 9.59
N LEU A 154 3.42 -7.52 9.89
CA LEU A 154 2.52 -6.71 10.71
C LEU A 154 3.05 -6.57 12.15
N ARG A 155 3.60 -7.64 12.76
CA ARG A 155 4.25 -7.58 14.07
C ARG A 155 5.49 -6.69 14.03
N THR A 156 6.37 -6.90 13.04
CA THR A 156 7.56 -6.06 12.86
C THR A 156 7.16 -4.57 12.76
N LEU A 157 6.10 -4.26 12.02
CA LEU A 157 5.62 -2.89 11.88
C LEU A 157 5.10 -2.33 13.21
N ALA A 158 4.32 -3.13 13.97
CA ALA A 158 3.80 -2.75 15.28
C ALA A 158 4.90 -2.49 16.33
N GLU A 159 6.00 -3.23 16.24
CA GLU A 159 7.15 -3.12 17.16
C GLU A 159 8.09 -1.98 16.82
N THR A 160 8.13 -1.54 15.54
CA THR A 160 9.17 -0.61 15.06
C THR A 160 8.64 0.76 14.67
N VAL A 161 7.34 0.88 14.32
CA VAL A 161 6.76 2.13 13.83
C VAL A 161 5.74 2.68 14.82
N PRO A 162 5.82 3.97 15.18
CA PRO A 162 4.81 4.60 16.03
C PRO A 162 3.39 4.43 15.47
N PRO A 163 2.40 4.04 16.29
CA PRO A 163 1.07 3.66 15.82
C PRO A 163 0.32 4.77 15.07
N GLU A 164 0.64 6.04 15.37
CA GLU A 164 0.08 7.19 14.65
C GLU A 164 0.55 7.30 13.19
N LYS A 165 1.67 6.66 12.84
CA LYS A 165 2.19 6.61 11.47
C LYS A 165 1.64 5.45 10.64
N VAL A 166 0.84 4.56 11.27
CA VAL A 166 0.28 3.39 10.62
C VAL A 166 -1.25 3.50 10.60
N ARG A 167 -1.81 3.60 9.40
CA ARG A 167 -3.24 3.52 9.15
C ARG A 167 -3.56 2.11 8.65
N VAL A 168 -4.43 1.38 9.35
CA VAL A 168 -4.82 0.03 8.95
C VAL A 168 -6.24 0.05 8.38
N LYS A 169 -6.40 -0.42 7.16
CA LYS A 169 -7.69 -0.56 6.48
C LYS A 169 -8.20 -1.99 6.62
N VAL A 170 -9.42 -2.17 7.12
CA VAL A 170 -10.06 -3.48 7.31
C VAL A 170 -11.42 -3.50 6.60
N PRO A 171 -11.49 -4.04 5.38
CA PRO A 171 -12.72 -4.08 4.59
C PRO A 171 -13.70 -5.15 5.05
N LEU A 172 -15.00 -4.86 4.91
CA LEU A 172 -16.05 -5.86 4.80
C LEU A 172 -16.15 -6.29 3.33
N ILE A 173 -15.78 -7.54 3.03
CA ILE A 173 -15.63 -8.02 1.64
C ILE A 173 -16.78 -8.96 1.30
N PRO A 174 -17.70 -8.56 0.37
CA PRO A 174 -18.84 -9.38 0.01
C PRO A 174 -18.43 -10.80 -0.44
N GLY A 175 -19.07 -11.82 0.13
CA GLY A 175 -18.83 -13.24 -0.16
C GLY A 175 -17.58 -13.84 0.48
N TYR A 176 -16.79 -13.08 1.25
CA TYR A 176 -15.54 -13.57 1.85
C TYR A 176 -15.50 -13.45 3.37
N ASN A 177 -15.90 -12.35 3.94
CA ASN A 177 -16.00 -12.15 5.38
C ASN A 177 -17.34 -11.52 5.76
N ASP A 178 -17.66 -11.55 7.04
CA ASP A 178 -18.82 -10.90 7.61
C ASP A 178 -18.45 -9.85 8.66
N ALA A 179 -19.44 -9.22 9.26
CA ALA A 179 -19.22 -8.19 10.29
C ALA A 179 -18.56 -8.76 11.57
N ALA A 180 -18.71 -10.05 11.86
CA ALA A 180 -18.05 -10.68 13.01
C ALA A 180 -16.57 -10.90 12.73
N ASP A 181 -16.21 -11.35 11.53
CA ASP A 181 -14.83 -11.49 11.05
C ASP A 181 -14.10 -10.13 11.02
N GLN A 182 -14.79 -9.09 10.53
CA GLN A 182 -14.23 -7.74 10.50
C GLN A 182 -13.97 -7.22 11.91
N ARG A 183 -14.94 -7.36 12.84
CA ARG A 183 -14.75 -6.96 14.24
C ARG A 183 -13.62 -7.74 14.93
N ASN A 184 -13.51 -9.04 14.68
CA ASN A 184 -12.42 -9.85 15.20
C ASN A 184 -11.06 -9.39 14.68
N SER A 185 -10.96 -9.07 13.39
CA SER A 185 -9.74 -8.51 12.79
C SER A 185 -9.37 -7.18 13.45
N VAL A 186 -10.32 -6.28 13.65
CA VAL A 186 -10.11 -5.00 14.35
C VAL A 186 -9.62 -5.21 15.78
N ARG A 187 -10.23 -6.16 16.53
CA ARG A 187 -9.82 -6.50 17.90
C ARG A 187 -8.36 -6.96 17.93
N LEU A 188 -7.98 -7.93 17.09
CA LEU A 188 -6.62 -8.46 17.00
C LEU A 188 -5.60 -7.37 16.64
N LEU A 189 -5.95 -6.46 15.75
CA LEU A 189 -5.10 -5.33 15.38
C LEU A 189 -4.91 -4.34 16.54
N ARG A 190 -5.97 -4.07 17.31
CA ARG A 190 -5.88 -3.25 18.52
C ARG A 190 -5.01 -3.91 19.59
N ASP A 191 -5.13 -5.21 19.78
CA ASP A 191 -4.32 -5.99 20.71
C ASP A 191 -2.82 -5.95 20.31
N MET A 192 -2.50 -5.72 19.04
CA MET A 192 -1.14 -5.48 18.54
C MET A 192 -0.67 -4.04 18.68
N GLY A 193 -1.51 -3.11 19.15
CA GLY A 193 -1.14 -1.70 19.39
C GLY A 193 -1.52 -0.73 18.27
N PHE A 194 -2.18 -1.16 17.20
CA PHE A 194 -2.63 -0.24 16.16
C PHE A 194 -3.83 0.60 16.63
N THR A 195 -3.73 1.91 16.48
CA THR A 195 -4.73 2.88 16.95
C THR A 195 -5.57 3.48 15.82
N ARG A 196 -5.01 3.59 14.61
CA ARG A 196 -5.68 4.18 13.43
C ARG A 196 -6.23 3.07 12.53
N ILE A 197 -7.38 2.50 12.91
CA ILE A 197 -8.02 1.40 12.17
C ILE A 197 -9.30 1.92 11.52
N GLU A 198 -9.38 1.80 10.21
CA GLU A 198 -10.53 2.18 9.38
C GLU A 198 -11.25 0.93 8.89
N THR A 199 -12.54 0.84 9.16
CA THR A 199 -13.43 -0.17 8.59
C THR A 199 -14.29 0.44 7.50
N PHE A 200 -14.55 -0.31 6.44
CA PHE A 200 -15.40 0.13 5.34
C PHE A 200 -16.01 -1.05 4.60
N ASP A 201 -17.12 -0.79 3.92
CA ASP A 201 -17.73 -1.75 3.01
C ASP A 201 -17.00 -1.74 1.69
N TYR A 202 -16.54 -2.91 1.25
CA TYR A 202 -15.83 -3.03 -0.01
C TYR A 202 -16.78 -2.85 -1.18
N VAL A 203 -16.57 -1.82 -1.99
CA VAL A 203 -17.39 -1.54 -3.16
C VAL A 203 -16.79 -2.22 -4.39
N ILE A 204 -17.55 -3.13 -4.99
CA ILE A 204 -17.19 -3.78 -6.25
C ILE A 204 -17.52 -2.82 -7.40
N LYS A 205 -16.49 -2.21 -7.99
CA LYS A 205 -16.66 -1.13 -8.99
C LYS A 205 -16.80 -1.62 -10.43
N ASN A 206 -16.46 -2.89 -10.74
CA ASN A 206 -16.47 -3.39 -12.11
C ASN A 206 -17.71 -4.22 -12.41
N ASP A 207 -18.40 -3.95 -13.51
CA ASP A 207 -19.59 -4.68 -13.95
C ASP A 207 -19.32 -6.18 -14.21
N LEU A 208 -18.08 -6.53 -14.62
CA LEU A 208 -17.65 -7.92 -14.74
C LEU A 208 -17.57 -8.61 -13.37
N GLN A 209 -17.11 -7.90 -12.35
CA GLN A 209 -17.04 -8.42 -10.97
C GLN A 209 -18.43 -8.57 -10.35
N ARG A 210 -19.40 -7.71 -10.72
CA ARG A 210 -20.80 -7.82 -10.28
C ARG A 210 -21.50 -9.03 -10.88
N LYS A 211 -21.24 -9.36 -12.16
CA LYS A 211 -21.82 -10.52 -12.85
C LYS A 211 -21.33 -11.87 -12.30
N GLU A 212 -20.16 -11.92 -11.67
CA GLU A 212 -19.63 -13.14 -11.07
C GLU A 212 -20.22 -13.44 -9.66
N MET A 213 -21.02 -12.53 -9.10
CA MET A 213 -21.66 -12.66 -7.77
C MET A 213 -23.14 -13.13 -7.84
N GLY A 214 -23.77 -13.11 -9.01
CA GLY A 214 -25.14 -13.61 -9.26
C GLY A 214 -25.08 -14.97 -9.90
#